data_3676bc290cf7345329e458f007f64103
#
_entry.id   3676bc290cf7345329e458f007f64103
#
_cell.length_a   1.000
_cell.length_b   1.000
_cell.length_c   1.000
_cell.angle_alpha   90.00
_cell.angle_beta   90.00
_cell.angle_gamma   90.00
#
_symmetry.space_group_name_H-M   'P 1'
#
loop_
_entity.id
_entity.type
_entity.pdbx_description
1 polymer ?
#
loop_
_entity_poly.entity_id
_entity_poly.type
_entity_poly.pdbx_seq_one_letter_code
_entity_poly.pdbx_strand_id
1 'polypeptide(L)'
;MGGPSAEREVSLSTGRGCADALRGEGFDVVEVDAGRDLPARLAEIKPDVCFNALHGRWGEDGVVQGILEWMRIPYTHSGVLASAVAMDKQRTKDLYRSHGLPICDSLIAAKADVMADHVMEPPYVVKPNNEGSSVGVYLVSEGANTPPRLSDDMPDDVLVEAYAPGRELTVTVMGDGPDDPGALAVTDILTDGWYDYDAKYAPGGSRHVIPADIPTDISDACLRMAMTAHRALGCRGVSRTDFRWDEDKGLGGLILLETNTQPGMTPTSLTPEQAQFAGYSFGALCRWLVEDASCDR
;
A
#
# COMPACT_ATOMS: atom_id res chain seq x y z
N MET A 1 -11.61 12.33 -1.51
CA MET A 1 -10.21 12.78 -1.27
C MET A 1 -10.10 13.53 0.05
N GLY A 2 -8.89 13.92 0.48
CA GLY A 2 -8.66 14.65 1.71
C GLY A 2 -8.79 13.77 2.95
N GLY A 3 -9.81 13.97 3.73
CA GLY A 3 -10.06 13.20 4.93
C GLY A 3 -9.20 13.62 6.14
N PRO A 4 -9.36 12.97 7.30
CA PRO A 4 -8.72 13.38 8.54
C PRO A 4 -7.38 12.66 8.84
N SER A 5 -6.86 11.82 7.92
CA SER A 5 -5.60 11.10 8.14
C SER A 5 -4.37 12.00 8.05
N ALA A 6 -3.23 11.53 8.55
CA ALA A 6 -1.94 12.20 8.39
C ALA A 6 -1.52 12.34 6.90
N GLU A 7 -2.10 11.51 6.02
CA GLU A 7 -1.84 11.49 4.57
C GLU A 7 -2.79 12.40 3.76
N ARG A 8 -3.46 13.35 4.44
CA ARG A 8 -4.44 14.25 3.82
C ARG A 8 -3.93 14.96 2.56
N GLU A 9 -2.73 15.52 2.61
CA GLU A 9 -2.17 16.28 1.47
C GLU A 9 -1.89 15.37 0.26
N VAL A 10 -1.40 14.16 0.51
CA VAL A 10 -1.23 13.14 -0.53
C VAL A 10 -2.57 12.77 -1.16
N SER A 11 -3.60 12.57 -0.33
CA SER A 11 -4.96 12.28 -0.77
C SER A 11 -5.56 13.40 -1.61
N LEU A 12 -5.35 14.66 -1.24
CA LEU A 12 -5.80 15.81 -2.02
C LEU A 12 -5.08 15.90 -3.37
N SER A 13 -3.77 15.62 -3.40
CA SER A 13 -2.99 15.58 -4.64
C SER A 13 -3.46 14.46 -5.57
N THR A 14 -3.57 13.23 -5.05
CA THR A 14 -4.13 12.07 -5.77
C THR A 14 -5.51 12.40 -6.32
N GLY A 15 -6.42 12.89 -5.46
CA GLY A 15 -7.81 13.14 -5.84
C GLY A 15 -7.95 14.18 -6.95
N ARG A 16 -7.19 15.27 -6.92
CA ARG A 16 -7.19 16.29 -7.99
C ARG A 16 -6.65 15.71 -9.30
N GLY A 17 -5.53 15.00 -9.26
CA GLY A 17 -4.95 14.39 -10.46
C GLY A 17 -5.91 13.39 -11.12
N CYS A 18 -6.54 12.52 -10.31
CA CYS A 18 -7.55 11.58 -10.81
C CYS A 18 -8.81 12.27 -11.32
N ALA A 19 -9.28 13.33 -10.64
CA ALA A 19 -10.44 14.11 -11.08
C ALA A 19 -10.20 14.76 -12.45
N ASP A 20 -9.04 15.38 -12.65
CA ASP A 20 -8.68 16.00 -13.93
C ASP A 20 -8.53 14.95 -15.04
N ALA A 21 -7.91 13.81 -14.74
CA ALA A 21 -7.82 12.71 -15.69
C ALA A 21 -9.18 12.15 -16.09
N LEU A 22 -10.09 11.93 -15.15
CA LEU A 22 -11.45 11.44 -15.41
C LEU A 22 -12.30 12.46 -16.20
N ARG A 23 -12.16 13.75 -15.94
CA ARG A 23 -12.79 14.79 -16.77
C ARG A 23 -12.27 14.74 -18.21
N GLY A 24 -10.97 14.53 -18.38
CA GLY A 24 -10.37 14.33 -19.72
C GLY A 24 -10.91 13.09 -20.45
N GLU A 25 -11.32 12.06 -19.70
CA GLU A 25 -11.96 10.84 -20.21
C GLU A 25 -13.49 10.98 -20.40
N GLY A 26 -14.07 12.16 -20.10
CA GLY A 26 -15.47 12.47 -20.36
C GLY A 26 -16.42 12.19 -19.20
N PHE A 27 -15.93 11.91 -17.99
CA PHE A 27 -16.77 11.76 -16.79
C PHE A 27 -17.17 13.11 -16.20
N ASP A 28 -18.38 13.16 -15.63
CA ASP A 28 -18.81 14.30 -14.79
C ASP A 28 -18.32 14.07 -13.36
N VAL A 29 -17.35 14.88 -12.91
CA VAL A 29 -16.62 14.64 -11.65
C VAL A 29 -16.93 15.70 -10.61
N VAL A 30 -17.51 15.26 -9.48
CA VAL A 30 -17.70 16.05 -8.27
C VAL A 30 -16.64 15.71 -7.24
N GLU A 31 -15.78 16.68 -6.90
CA GLU A 31 -14.76 16.51 -5.87
C GLU A 31 -15.36 16.69 -4.48
N VAL A 32 -15.12 15.70 -3.60
CA VAL A 32 -15.59 15.70 -2.21
C VAL A 32 -14.41 15.57 -1.26
N ASP A 33 -14.21 16.58 -0.43
CA ASP A 33 -13.30 16.46 0.73
C ASP A 33 -14.04 15.70 1.84
N ALA A 34 -13.51 14.53 2.23
CA ALA A 34 -14.20 13.59 3.12
C ALA A 34 -14.12 14.03 4.58
N GLY A 35 -15.23 14.56 5.07
CA GLY A 35 -15.45 14.88 6.48
C GLY A 35 -16.38 13.86 7.16
N ARG A 36 -16.75 14.13 8.42
CA ARG A 36 -17.75 13.33 9.15
C ARG A 36 -19.14 13.35 8.52
N ASP A 37 -19.40 14.33 7.69
CA ASP A 37 -20.63 14.54 6.91
C ASP A 37 -20.63 13.79 5.57
N LEU A 38 -19.58 13.02 5.25
CA LEU A 38 -19.45 12.30 3.99
C LEU A 38 -20.70 11.52 3.58
N PRO A 39 -21.37 10.73 4.46
CA PRO A 39 -22.58 10.00 4.06
C PRO A 39 -23.73 10.93 3.65
N ALA A 40 -23.90 12.07 4.33
CA ALA A 40 -24.94 13.04 4.00
C ALA A 40 -24.66 13.70 2.62
N ARG A 41 -23.41 14.08 2.37
CA ARG A 41 -23.00 14.66 1.08
C ARG A 41 -23.18 13.67 -0.08
N LEU A 42 -22.79 12.40 0.11
CA LEU A 42 -23.00 11.36 -0.90
C LEU A 42 -24.50 11.11 -1.18
N ALA A 43 -25.35 11.17 -0.14
CA ALA A 43 -26.80 11.04 -0.31
C ALA A 43 -27.43 12.22 -1.09
N GLU A 44 -26.87 13.42 -0.98
CA GLU A 44 -27.27 14.61 -1.76
C GLU A 44 -26.78 14.53 -3.22
N ILE A 45 -25.51 14.17 -3.43
CA ILE A 45 -24.86 14.09 -4.76
C ILE A 45 -25.44 12.93 -5.57
N LYS A 46 -25.67 11.77 -4.93
CA LYS A 46 -26.11 10.52 -5.57
C LYS A 46 -25.21 10.10 -6.73
N PRO A 47 -23.89 9.90 -6.49
CA PRO A 47 -22.98 9.54 -7.55
C PRO A 47 -23.30 8.14 -8.09
N ASP A 48 -23.07 7.90 -9.38
CA ASP A 48 -23.12 6.57 -9.99
C ASP A 48 -21.97 5.68 -9.51
N VAL A 49 -20.81 6.31 -9.21
CA VAL A 49 -19.59 5.63 -8.73
C VAL A 49 -18.77 6.57 -7.84
N CYS A 50 -18.09 6.02 -6.86
CA CYS A 50 -17.14 6.75 -6.02
C CYS A 50 -15.71 6.33 -6.34
N PHE A 51 -14.90 7.24 -6.89
CA PHE A 51 -13.45 7.05 -6.96
C PHE A 51 -12.87 7.37 -5.58
N ASN A 52 -12.40 6.32 -4.87
CA ASN A 52 -11.78 6.51 -3.57
C ASN A 52 -10.31 6.93 -3.76
N ALA A 53 -9.99 8.17 -3.40
CA ALA A 53 -8.65 8.73 -3.43
C ALA A 53 -8.18 9.11 -2.02
N LEU A 54 -8.78 8.53 -0.97
CA LEU A 54 -8.31 8.70 0.41
C LEU A 54 -7.07 7.83 0.63
N HIS A 55 -6.17 8.29 1.50
CA HIS A 55 -4.99 7.54 1.91
C HIS A 55 -4.92 7.40 3.43
N GLY A 56 -4.30 6.30 3.87
CA GLY A 56 -4.12 5.98 5.28
C GLY A 56 -5.42 5.64 5.98
N ARG A 57 -5.43 5.91 7.29
CA ARG A 57 -6.57 5.61 8.16
C ARG A 57 -7.86 6.25 7.65
N TRP A 58 -8.97 5.55 7.78
CA TRP A 58 -10.33 5.84 7.29
C TRP A 58 -10.52 5.64 5.78
N GLY A 59 -9.45 5.74 4.97
CA GLY A 59 -9.49 5.61 3.53
C GLY A 59 -9.12 4.22 3.01
N GLU A 60 -8.16 3.55 3.67
CA GLU A 60 -7.57 2.28 3.25
C GLU A 60 -7.86 1.12 4.21
N ASP A 61 -8.62 1.35 5.29
CA ASP A 61 -8.83 0.41 6.39
C ASP A 61 -10.21 -0.25 6.43
N GLY A 62 -11.01 -0.07 5.37
CA GLY A 62 -12.36 -0.64 5.26
C GLY A 62 -13.47 0.27 5.76
N VAL A 63 -13.16 1.40 6.42
CA VAL A 63 -14.20 2.27 7.01
C VAL A 63 -15.00 2.99 5.93
N VAL A 64 -14.35 3.70 5.00
CA VAL A 64 -15.04 4.37 3.90
C VAL A 64 -15.70 3.36 2.97
N GLN A 65 -15.06 2.23 2.73
CA GLN A 65 -15.61 1.13 1.94
C GLN A 65 -16.93 0.62 2.55
N GLY A 66 -16.98 0.46 3.90
CA GLY A 66 -18.20 0.06 4.60
C GLY A 66 -19.33 1.09 4.50
N ILE A 67 -19.03 2.38 4.46
CA ILE A 67 -20.03 3.44 4.21
C ILE A 67 -20.59 3.30 2.80
N LEU A 68 -19.73 3.11 1.79
CA LEU A 68 -20.14 3.00 0.38
C LEU A 68 -20.94 1.73 0.13
N GLU A 69 -20.55 0.59 0.73
CA GLU A 69 -21.35 -0.65 0.71
C GLU A 69 -22.74 -0.48 1.30
N TRP A 70 -22.84 0.14 2.49
CA TRP A 70 -24.12 0.42 3.13
C TRP A 70 -25.03 1.32 2.28
N MET A 71 -24.43 2.30 1.59
CA MET A 71 -25.13 3.23 0.71
C MET A 71 -25.40 2.65 -0.68
N ARG A 72 -24.89 1.45 -1.01
CA ARG A 72 -24.96 0.83 -2.34
C ARG A 72 -24.41 1.74 -3.44
N ILE A 73 -23.31 2.43 -3.16
CA ILE A 73 -22.59 3.24 -4.14
C ILE A 73 -21.38 2.44 -4.61
N PRO A 74 -21.30 2.04 -5.89
CA PRO A 74 -20.12 1.38 -6.46
C PRO A 74 -18.86 2.22 -6.21
N TYR A 75 -17.75 1.57 -5.91
CA TYR A 75 -16.51 2.26 -5.60
C TYR A 75 -15.27 1.53 -6.14
N THR A 76 -14.21 2.29 -6.35
CA THR A 76 -12.93 1.80 -6.87
C THR A 76 -12.13 1.09 -5.79
N HIS A 77 -11.15 0.26 -6.21
CA HIS A 77 -10.22 -0.46 -5.36
C HIS A 77 -10.87 -1.59 -4.52
N SER A 78 -10.12 -2.08 -3.56
CA SER A 78 -10.48 -3.23 -2.73
C SER A 78 -11.64 -2.97 -1.78
N GLY A 79 -12.34 -4.03 -1.40
CA GLY A 79 -13.48 -3.98 -0.50
C GLY A 79 -13.12 -3.88 0.98
N VAL A 80 -14.15 -3.96 1.82
CA VAL A 80 -14.04 -3.77 3.29
C VAL A 80 -13.02 -4.72 3.91
N LEU A 81 -13.16 -6.04 3.66
CA LEU A 81 -12.33 -7.05 4.31
C LEU A 81 -10.86 -6.96 3.86
N ALA A 82 -10.63 -6.87 2.55
CA ALA A 82 -9.28 -6.78 1.99
C ALA A 82 -8.55 -5.54 2.51
N SER A 83 -9.21 -4.38 2.52
CA SER A 83 -8.66 -3.13 3.05
C SER A 83 -8.35 -3.22 4.55
N ALA A 84 -9.27 -3.77 5.34
CA ALA A 84 -9.08 -3.90 6.79
C ALA A 84 -7.94 -4.88 7.14
N VAL A 85 -7.82 -6.00 6.43
CA VAL A 85 -6.74 -6.97 6.66
C VAL A 85 -5.41 -6.40 6.21
N ALA A 86 -5.35 -5.78 5.02
CA ALA A 86 -4.10 -5.21 4.49
C ALA A 86 -3.53 -4.09 5.37
N MET A 87 -4.40 -3.30 6.02
CA MET A 87 -3.98 -2.26 6.97
C MET A 87 -3.36 -2.84 8.25
N ASP A 88 -3.75 -4.04 8.67
CA ASP A 88 -3.19 -4.75 9.84
C ASP A 88 -2.01 -5.63 9.40
N LYS A 89 -0.79 -5.12 9.59
CA LYS A 89 0.43 -5.79 9.11
C LYS A 89 0.62 -7.19 9.70
N GLN A 90 0.32 -7.41 10.97
CA GLN A 90 0.47 -8.73 11.59
C GLN A 90 -0.54 -9.73 11.01
N ARG A 91 -1.81 -9.34 10.85
CA ARG A 91 -2.83 -10.20 10.24
C ARG A 91 -2.52 -10.51 8.77
N THR A 92 -2.04 -9.51 8.04
CA THR A 92 -1.56 -9.68 6.66
C THR A 92 -0.42 -10.70 6.59
N LYS A 93 0.56 -10.61 7.49
CA LYS A 93 1.67 -11.57 7.57
C LYS A 93 1.18 -12.99 7.89
N ASP A 94 0.24 -13.14 8.80
CA ASP A 94 -0.32 -14.45 9.13
C ASP A 94 -1.05 -15.06 7.93
N LEU A 95 -1.77 -14.24 7.17
CA LEU A 95 -2.40 -14.65 5.91
C LEU A 95 -1.34 -15.06 4.87
N TYR A 96 -0.30 -14.26 4.67
CA TYR A 96 0.78 -14.57 3.73
C TYR A 96 1.51 -15.86 4.09
N ARG A 97 1.79 -16.08 5.37
CA ARG A 97 2.40 -17.33 5.86
C ARG A 97 1.54 -18.54 5.51
N SER A 98 0.21 -18.44 5.64
CA SER A 98 -0.72 -19.52 5.29
C SER A 98 -0.74 -19.85 3.79
N HIS A 99 -0.29 -18.91 2.93
CA HIS A 99 -0.16 -19.08 1.49
C HIS A 99 1.27 -19.36 1.03
N GLY A 100 2.20 -19.61 1.97
CA GLY A 100 3.60 -19.94 1.67
C GLY A 100 4.41 -18.76 1.10
N LEU A 101 3.96 -17.52 1.29
CA LEU A 101 4.71 -16.34 0.88
C LEU A 101 5.84 -16.04 1.88
N PRO A 102 7.06 -15.73 1.40
CA PRO A 102 8.20 -15.43 2.26
C PRO A 102 8.03 -14.06 2.92
N ILE A 103 8.02 -14.05 4.23
CA ILE A 103 7.88 -12.84 5.05
C ILE A 103 8.91 -12.84 6.16
N CYS A 104 9.22 -11.67 6.71
CA CYS A 104 10.03 -11.55 7.92
C CYS A 104 9.31 -12.14 9.13
N ASP A 105 10.08 -12.74 10.04
CA ASP A 105 9.59 -13.03 11.39
C ASP A 105 9.17 -11.75 12.09
N SER A 106 8.04 -11.81 12.77
CA SER A 106 7.45 -10.64 13.42
C SER A 106 6.62 -11.02 14.63
N LEU A 107 6.44 -10.06 15.53
CA LEU A 107 5.57 -10.18 16.70
C LEU A 107 4.96 -8.82 17.05
N ILE A 108 3.82 -8.84 17.71
CA ILE A 108 3.28 -7.67 18.40
C ILE A 108 3.82 -7.66 19.83
N ALA A 109 4.35 -6.52 20.24
CA ALA A 109 4.89 -6.32 21.58
C ALA A 109 4.39 -5.01 22.18
N ALA A 110 4.27 -4.95 23.50
CA ALA A 110 3.98 -3.71 24.18
C ALA A 110 5.15 -2.72 24.00
N LYS A 111 4.86 -1.46 23.68
CA LYS A 111 5.86 -0.39 23.55
C LYS A 111 6.80 -0.33 24.76
N ALA A 112 6.25 -0.50 25.95
CA ALA A 112 7.02 -0.49 27.20
C ALA A 112 8.07 -1.61 27.26
N ASP A 113 7.73 -2.82 26.79
CA ASP A 113 8.64 -3.96 26.78
C ASP A 113 9.76 -3.75 25.75
N VAL A 114 9.42 -3.25 24.55
CA VAL A 114 10.40 -2.91 23.49
C VAL A 114 11.38 -1.84 23.94
N MET A 115 10.95 -0.88 24.76
CA MET A 115 11.82 0.16 25.31
C MET A 115 12.63 -0.30 26.51
N ALA A 116 12.21 -1.37 27.20
CA ALA A 116 12.90 -1.91 28.37
C ALA A 116 14.05 -2.85 27.99
N ASP A 117 13.85 -3.70 26.96
CA ASP A 117 14.85 -4.66 26.49
C ASP A 117 14.60 -5.02 25.01
N HIS A 118 15.58 -5.68 24.39
CA HIS A 118 15.41 -6.24 23.04
C HIS A 118 14.44 -7.43 23.08
N VAL A 119 13.31 -7.28 22.38
CA VAL A 119 12.30 -8.35 22.25
C VAL A 119 12.58 -9.27 21.05
N MET A 120 13.57 -8.90 20.22
CA MET A 120 14.03 -9.64 19.06
C MET A 120 15.54 -9.41 18.89
N GLU A 121 16.27 -10.39 18.35
CA GLU A 121 17.69 -10.25 18.01
C GLU A 121 17.88 -9.16 16.94
N PRO A 122 18.74 -8.15 17.16
CA PRO A 122 19.06 -7.16 16.12
C PRO A 122 19.80 -7.80 14.92
N PRO A 123 19.58 -7.29 13.67
CA PRO A 123 18.81 -6.07 13.35
C PRO A 123 17.31 -6.33 13.20
N TYR A 124 16.50 -5.38 13.68
CA TYR A 124 15.04 -5.43 13.53
C TYR A 124 14.44 -4.04 13.37
N VAL A 125 13.17 -4.01 12.95
CA VAL A 125 12.39 -2.79 12.75
C VAL A 125 11.22 -2.77 13.74
N VAL A 126 10.97 -1.60 14.36
CA VAL A 126 9.77 -1.34 15.18
C VAL A 126 8.91 -0.32 14.45
N LYS A 127 7.62 -0.62 14.29
CA LYS A 127 6.69 0.26 13.58
C LYS A 127 5.26 0.09 14.10
N PRO A 128 4.35 1.06 13.86
CA PRO A 128 2.93 0.85 14.11
C PRO A 128 2.38 -0.31 13.26
N ASN A 129 1.49 -1.11 13.84
CA ASN A 129 0.87 -2.23 13.11
C ASN A 129 -0.13 -1.76 12.02
N ASN A 130 -0.83 -0.63 12.27
CA ASN A 130 -1.99 -0.19 11.48
C ASN A 130 -1.81 1.21 10.87
N GLU A 131 -0.58 1.63 10.56
CA GLU A 131 -0.28 2.91 9.91
C GLU A 131 0.44 2.70 8.58
N GLY A 132 0.30 3.69 7.68
CA GLY A 132 0.93 3.72 6.36
C GLY A 132 2.17 4.62 6.27
N SER A 133 2.68 4.81 5.05
CA SER A 133 3.68 5.82 4.66
C SER A 133 4.99 5.86 5.47
N SER A 134 5.43 4.74 6.02
CA SER A 134 6.67 4.65 6.83
C SER A 134 6.71 5.59 8.04
N VAL A 135 5.55 6.03 8.55
CA VAL A 135 5.46 6.86 9.76
C VAL A 135 5.78 6.02 10.99
N GLY A 136 6.63 6.53 11.88
CA GLY A 136 6.97 5.87 13.15
C GLY A 136 7.81 4.58 12.99
N VAL A 137 8.64 4.49 11.96
CA VAL A 137 9.53 3.34 11.73
C VAL A 137 10.88 3.58 12.41
N TYR A 138 11.30 2.64 13.26
CA TYR A 138 12.57 2.66 13.98
C TYR A 138 13.40 1.44 13.59
N LEU A 139 14.60 1.68 13.06
CA LEU A 139 15.57 0.61 12.76
C LEU A 139 16.50 0.43 13.97
N VAL A 140 16.55 -0.79 14.48
CA VAL A 140 17.54 -1.24 15.46
C VAL A 140 18.64 -1.97 14.70
N SER A 141 19.83 -1.35 14.65
CA SER A 141 20.95 -1.84 13.87
C SER A 141 21.59 -3.09 14.48
N GLU A 142 22.28 -3.86 13.66
CA GLU A 142 23.12 -4.96 14.09
C GLU A 142 24.11 -4.52 15.19
N GLY A 143 24.25 -5.30 16.24
CA GLY A 143 25.13 -5.02 17.37
C GLY A 143 24.65 -3.88 18.31
N ALA A 144 23.41 -3.41 18.16
CA ALA A 144 22.84 -2.47 19.12
C ALA A 144 22.77 -3.08 20.52
N ASN A 145 23.41 -2.40 21.50
CA ASN A 145 23.46 -2.87 22.89
C ASN A 145 22.32 -2.31 23.76
N THR A 146 21.49 -1.43 23.20
CA THR A 146 20.38 -0.79 23.93
C THR A 146 19.12 -0.84 23.09
N PRO A 147 17.95 -1.09 23.72
CA PRO A 147 16.68 -1.06 23.03
C PRO A 147 16.37 0.35 22.47
N PRO A 148 15.47 0.44 21.46
CA PRO A 148 15.15 1.71 20.83
C PRO A 148 14.35 2.61 21.79
N ARG A 149 14.50 3.92 21.62
CA ARG A 149 13.63 4.90 22.26
C ARG A 149 12.53 5.28 21.29
N LEU A 150 11.32 4.82 21.56
CA LEU A 150 10.14 5.12 20.76
C LEU A 150 9.51 6.45 21.23
N SER A 151 8.93 7.19 20.30
CA SER A 151 8.25 8.44 20.60
C SER A 151 6.92 8.22 21.35
N ASP A 152 6.43 9.26 22.02
CA ASP A 152 5.21 9.17 22.86
C ASP A 152 3.94 8.93 22.03
N ASP A 153 3.93 9.35 20.77
CA ASP A 153 2.83 9.19 19.82
C ASP A 153 2.75 7.78 19.20
N MET A 154 3.77 6.93 19.40
CA MET A 154 3.68 5.52 19.04
C MET A 154 2.57 4.81 19.83
N PRO A 155 1.80 3.91 19.18
CA PRO A 155 0.76 3.13 19.88
C PRO A 155 1.35 2.25 21.00
N ASP A 156 0.47 1.85 21.94
CA ASP A 156 0.87 1.00 23.08
C ASP A 156 1.34 -0.38 22.64
N ASP A 157 0.77 -0.92 21.56
CA ASP A 157 1.22 -2.15 20.91
C ASP A 157 1.87 -1.81 19.56
N VAL A 158 3.07 -2.34 19.34
CA VAL A 158 3.87 -2.11 18.13
C VAL A 158 4.22 -3.41 17.45
N LEU A 159 4.39 -3.36 16.14
CA LEU A 159 4.96 -4.47 15.37
C LEU A 159 6.49 -4.41 15.44
N VAL A 160 7.09 -5.50 15.84
CA VAL A 160 8.54 -5.73 15.76
C VAL A 160 8.78 -6.79 14.71
N GLU A 161 9.64 -6.52 13.72
CA GLU A 161 9.94 -7.48 12.65
C GLU A 161 11.42 -7.52 12.32
N ALA A 162 11.92 -8.70 11.99
CA ALA A 162 13.30 -8.88 11.55
C ALA A 162 13.61 -7.99 10.34
N TYR A 163 14.78 -7.36 10.32
CA TYR A 163 15.19 -6.49 9.22
C TYR A 163 15.40 -7.29 7.93
N ALA A 164 14.80 -6.87 6.85
CA ALA A 164 15.01 -7.39 5.50
C ALA A 164 16.00 -6.48 4.76
N PRO A 165 17.25 -6.91 4.53
CA PRO A 165 18.23 -6.14 3.77
C PRO A 165 17.98 -6.19 2.28
N GLY A 166 18.76 -5.42 1.52
CA GLY A 166 18.81 -5.49 0.06
C GLY A 166 17.98 -4.43 -0.66
N ARG A 167 17.71 -4.68 -1.93
CA ARG A 167 17.00 -3.77 -2.85
C ARG A 167 15.51 -3.70 -2.53
N GLU A 168 14.90 -2.58 -2.83
CA GLU A 168 13.47 -2.35 -2.65
C GLU A 168 12.75 -2.50 -3.99
N LEU A 169 11.92 -3.55 -4.10
CA LEU A 169 11.19 -3.87 -5.30
C LEU A 169 9.69 -3.73 -5.06
N THR A 170 8.95 -3.36 -6.09
CA THR A 170 7.49 -3.26 -6.00
C THR A 170 6.80 -3.73 -7.27
N VAL A 171 5.60 -4.28 -7.11
CA VAL A 171 4.78 -4.81 -8.21
C VAL A 171 3.34 -4.34 -8.04
N THR A 172 2.80 -3.71 -9.08
CA THR A 172 1.37 -3.44 -9.18
C THR A 172 0.66 -4.62 -9.83
N VAL A 173 -0.45 -5.01 -9.24
CA VAL A 173 -1.40 -5.98 -9.78
C VAL A 173 -2.68 -5.24 -10.15
N MET A 174 -3.20 -5.49 -11.35
CA MET A 174 -4.51 -5.05 -11.82
C MET A 174 -5.35 -6.30 -12.11
N GLY A 175 -6.63 -6.30 -11.76
CA GLY A 175 -7.48 -7.46 -12.03
C GLY A 175 -8.93 -7.23 -11.68
N ASP A 176 -9.82 -7.94 -12.39
CA ASP A 176 -11.27 -7.90 -12.22
C ASP A 176 -11.73 -8.72 -11.00
N GLY A 177 -10.84 -8.92 -10.05
CA GLY A 177 -11.07 -9.69 -8.83
C GLY A 177 -10.00 -10.75 -8.60
N PRO A 178 -10.14 -11.60 -7.57
CA PRO A 178 -9.11 -12.56 -7.16
C PRO A 178 -8.86 -13.68 -8.18
N ASP A 179 -9.77 -13.90 -9.15
CA ASP A 179 -9.68 -15.02 -10.09
C ASP A 179 -8.81 -14.73 -11.32
N ASP A 180 -8.68 -13.47 -11.75
CA ASP A 180 -7.91 -13.07 -12.94
C ASP A 180 -7.05 -11.80 -12.74
N PRO A 181 -6.16 -11.75 -11.74
CA PRO A 181 -5.25 -10.62 -11.56
C PRO A 181 -4.06 -10.72 -12.51
N GLY A 182 -3.63 -9.57 -13.06
CA GLY A 182 -2.43 -9.41 -13.85
C GLY A 182 -1.39 -8.55 -13.15
N ALA A 183 -0.16 -9.08 -12.96
CA ALA A 183 0.96 -8.27 -12.49
C ALA A 183 1.58 -7.50 -13.65
N LEU A 184 1.82 -6.20 -13.48
CA LEU A 184 2.25 -5.32 -14.59
C LEU A 184 3.75 -5.40 -14.85
N ALA A 185 4.55 -5.04 -13.86
CA ALA A 185 6.01 -5.03 -13.95
C ALA A 185 6.64 -5.03 -12.54
N VAL A 186 7.93 -5.36 -12.46
CA VAL A 186 8.72 -5.10 -11.25
C VAL A 186 9.39 -3.75 -11.41
N THR A 187 9.23 -2.88 -10.42
CA THR A 187 9.97 -1.62 -10.29
C THR A 187 11.02 -1.75 -9.21
N ASP A 188 12.25 -1.31 -9.49
CA ASP A 188 13.30 -1.14 -8.51
C ASP A 188 13.31 0.31 -8.02
N ILE A 189 13.23 0.48 -6.70
CA ILE A 189 13.19 1.79 -6.04
C ILE A 189 14.58 2.09 -5.49
N LEU A 190 15.27 3.02 -6.12
CA LEU A 190 16.62 3.42 -5.75
C LEU A 190 16.58 4.69 -4.91
N THR A 191 17.12 4.64 -3.70
CA THR A 191 17.22 5.75 -2.77
C THR A 191 18.64 5.88 -2.22
N ASP A 192 19.06 7.08 -1.83
CA ASP A 192 20.36 7.31 -1.18
C ASP A 192 20.33 6.95 0.33
N GLY A 193 19.31 6.20 0.78
CA GLY A 193 19.14 5.84 2.17
C GLY A 193 17.89 5.00 2.40
N TRP A 194 17.24 5.21 3.53
CA TRP A 194 15.97 4.56 3.86
C TRP A 194 14.82 5.17 3.03
N TYR A 195 13.95 4.33 2.47
CA TYR A 195 12.76 4.76 1.73
C TYR A 195 11.66 5.21 2.71
N ASP A 196 11.88 6.35 3.34
CA ASP A 196 10.97 6.99 4.28
C ASP A 196 9.92 7.88 3.59
N TYR A 197 9.18 8.63 4.39
CA TYR A 197 8.13 9.53 3.90
C TYR A 197 8.69 10.57 2.91
N ASP A 198 9.83 11.17 3.23
CA ASP A 198 10.46 12.21 2.39
C ASP A 198 10.98 11.60 1.08
N ALA A 199 11.59 10.41 1.13
CA ALA A 199 12.03 9.68 -0.05
C ALA A 199 10.84 9.27 -0.98
N LYS A 200 9.64 9.06 -0.41
CA LYS A 200 8.42 8.71 -1.15
C LYS A 200 7.77 9.91 -1.86
N TYR A 201 7.79 11.08 -1.23
CA TYR A 201 6.95 12.20 -1.66
C TYR A 201 7.72 13.49 -2.02
N ALA A 202 8.99 13.64 -1.60
CA ALA A 202 9.79 14.78 -1.99
C ALA A 202 10.28 14.67 -3.45
N PRO A 203 10.32 15.77 -4.22
CA PRO A 203 10.87 15.74 -5.56
C PRO A 203 12.32 15.25 -5.57
N GLY A 204 12.60 14.17 -6.32
CA GLY A 204 13.93 13.56 -6.40
C GLY A 204 14.33 12.71 -5.19
N GLY A 205 13.40 12.37 -4.28
CA GLY A 205 13.67 11.53 -3.13
C GLY A 205 13.95 10.06 -3.48
N SER A 206 13.49 9.60 -4.64
CA SER A 206 13.76 8.28 -5.17
C SER A 206 13.89 8.30 -6.70
N ARG A 207 14.54 7.28 -7.26
CA ARG A 207 14.60 6.99 -8.70
C ARG A 207 14.03 5.61 -8.95
N HIS A 208 13.15 5.50 -9.93
CA HIS A 208 12.48 4.26 -10.29
C HIS A 208 13.08 3.68 -11.59
N VAL A 209 13.31 2.38 -11.60
CA VAL A 209 13.76 1.63 -12.79
C VAL A 209 12.70 0.60 -13.14
N ILE A 210 12.05 0.78 -14.31
CA ILE A 210 10.99 -0.09 -14.84
C ILE A 210 11.33 -0.53 -16.26
N PRO A 211 11.39 -1.83 -16.57
CA PRO A 211 11.41 -2.93 -15.62
C PRO A 211 12.70 -2.91 -14.77
N ALA A 212 12.67 -3.47 -13.59
CA ALA A 212 13.84 -3.59 -12.73
C ALA A 212 14.95 -4.40 -13.42
N ASP A 213 16.20 -3.93 -13.30
CA ASP A 213 17.38 -4.68 -13.78
C ASP A 213 17.76 -5.74 -12.72
N ILE A 214 17.09 -6.89 -12.80
CA ILE A 214 17.20 -8.02 -11.87
C ILE A 214 17.15 -9.35 -12.67
N PRO A 215 17.64 -10.47 -12.10
CA PRO A 215 17.52 -11.80 -12.73
C PRO A 215 16.06 -12.16 -13.01
N THR A 216 15.81 -12.86 -14.12
CA THR A 216 14.46 -13.22 -14.58
C THR A 216 13.70 -14.06 -13.55
N ASP A 217 14.37 -14.97 -12.87
CA ASP A 217 13.77 -15.84 -11.84
C ASP A 217 13.28 -15.02 -10.62
N ILE A 218 13.99 -13.96 -10.24
CA ILE A 218 13.59 -13.01 -9.20
C ILE A 218 12.39 -12.20 -9.67
N SER A 219 12.45 -11.65 -10.90
CA SER A 219 11.32 -10.91 -11.49
C SER A 219 10.05 -11.76 -11.53
N ASP A 220 10.15 -12.99 -12.07
CA ASP A 220 9.03 -13.93 -12.13
C ASP A 220 8.49 -14.29 -10.74
N ALA A 221 9.37 -14.41 -9.75
CA ALA A 221 8.96 -14.66 -8.36
C ALA A 221 8.18 -13.47 -7.79
N CYS A 222 8.66 -12.23 -7.96
CA CYS A 222 7.95 -11.02 -7.54
C CYS A 222 6.55 -10.95 -8.13
N LEU A 223 6.42 -11.14 -9.46
CA LEU A 223 5.14 -11.11 -10.16
C LEU A 223 4.17 -12.18 -9.63
N ARG A 224 4.63 -13.44 -9.48
CA ARG A 224 3.79 -14.52 -8.92
C ARG A 224 3.39 -14.27 -7.47
N MET A 225 4.30 -13.78 -6.63
CA MET A 225 4.04 -13.51 -5.22
C MET A 225 3.05 -12.35 -5.06
N ALA A 226 3.17 -11.28 -5.85
CA ALA A 226 2.23 -10.17 -5.85
C ALA A 226 0.82 -10.61 -6.23
N MET A 227 0.66 -11.42 -7.29
CA MET A 227 -0.63 -12.01 -7.65
C MET A 227 -1.19 -12.92 -6.56
N THR A 228 -0.34 -13.71 -5.89
CA THR A 228 -0.76 -14.56 -4.78
C THR A 228 -1.21 -13.73 -3.58
N ALA A 229 -0.50 -12.66 -3.23
CA ALA A 229 -0.86 -11.73 -2.17
C ALA A 229 -2.19 -11.02 -2.46
N HIS A 230 -2.37 -10.53 -3.71
CA HIS A 230 -3.61 -9.92 -4.17
C HIS A 230 -4.82 -10.86 -4.00
N ARG A 231 -4.69 -12.12 -4.46
CA ARG A 231 -5.74 -13.14 -4.30
C ARG A 231 -6.00 -13.50 -2.85
N ALA A 232 -4.95 -13.71 -2.06
CA ALA A 232 -5.06 -14.11 -0.66
C ALA A 232 -5.80 -13.05 0.17
N LEU A 233 -5.54 -11.77 -0.08
CA LEU A 233 -6.24 -10.65 0.55
C LEU A 233 -7.68 -10.47 0.04
N GLY A 234 -8.02 -11.02 -1.12
CA GLY A 234 -9.27 -10.74 -1.81
C GLY A 234 -9.32 -9.33 -2.40
N CYS A 235 -8.17 -8.82 -2.83
CA CYS A 235 -8.08 -7.51 -3.48
C CYS A 235 -8.83 -7.49 -4.81
N ARG A 236 -9.25 -6.28 -5.23
CA ARG A 236 -9.88 -5.97 -6.51
C ARG A 236 -9.36 -4.63 -7.03
N GLY A 237 -9.58 -4.35 -8.30
CA GLY A 237 -9.01 -3.19 -8.94
C GLY A 237 -7.49 -3.26 -8.98
N VAL A 238 -6.81 -2.32 -8.37
CA VAL A 238 -5.35 -2.33 -8.25
C VAL A 238 -4.90 -2.59 -6.82
N SER A 239 -3.78 -3.29 -6.69
CA SER A 239 -2.99 -3.35 -5.46
C SER A 239 -1.51 -3.24 -5.80
N ARG A 240 -0.69 -2.83 -4.83
CA ARG A 240 0.76 -2.78 -4.99
C ARG A 240 1.42 -3.55 -3.85
N THR A 241 2.25 -4.51 -4.21
CA THR A 241 3.00 -5.35 -3.26
C THR A 241 4.46 -4.94 -3.25
N ASP A 242 4.99 -4.67 -2.06
CA ASP A 242 6.33 -4.18 -1.82
C ASP A 242 7.22 -5.30 -1.25
N PHE A 243 8.48 -5.39 -1.75
CA PHE A 243 9.43 -6.44 -1.43
C PHE A 243 10.78 -5.87 -1.03
N ARG A 244 11.56 -6.68 -0.30
CA ARG A 244 13.01 -6.51 -0.14
C ARG A 244 13.69 -7.72 -0.74
N TRP A 245 14.82 -7.48 -1.43
CA TRP A 245 15.59 -8.55 -2.05
C TRP A 245 17.08 -8.43 -1.74
N ASP A 246 17.57 -9.39 -0.97
CA ASP A 246 18.98 -9.58 -0.67
C ASP A 246 19.62 -10.37 -1.83
N GLU A 247 20.38 -9.66 -2.69
CA GLU A 247 20.98 -10.23 -3.90
C GLU A 247 21.91 -11.42 -3.59
N ASP A 248 22.63 -11.36 -2.46
CA ASP A 248 23.60 -12.40 -2.07
C ASP A 248 22.92 -13.75 -1.76
N LYS A 249 21.62 -13.73 -1.50
CA LYS A 249 20.83 -14.93 -1.17
C LYS A 249 19.95 -15.42 -2.33
N GLY A 250 19.99 -14.75 -3.49
CA GLY A 250 19.15 -15.10 -4.64
C GLY A 250 17.66 -15.15 -4.28
N LEU A 251 16.93 -16.18 -4.71
CA LEU A 251 15.50 -16.36 -4.39
C LEU A 251 15.21 -16.46 -2.88
N GLY A 252 16.15 -17.01 -2.08
CA GLY A 252 16.01 -17.08 -0.63
C GLY A 252 16.10 -15.73 0.08
N GLY A 253 16.58 -14.69 -0.62
CA GLY A 253 16.66 -13.33 -0.13
C GLY A 253 15.44 -12.47 -0.47
N LEU A 254 14.47 -12.99 -1.21
CA LEU A 254 13.26 -12.25 -1.60
C LEU A 254 12.20 -12.34 -0.49
N ILE A 255 11.87 -11.21 0.12
CA ILE A 255 10.93 -11.08 1.23
C ILE A 255 9.80 -10.12 0.83
N LEU A 256 8.55 -10.54 1.03
CA LEU A 256 7.38 -9.71 0.87
C LEU A 256 7.13 -8.90 2.15
N LEU A 257 6.97 -7.59 2.02
CA LEU A 257 6.76 -6.68 3.15
C LEU A 257 5.28 -6.44 3.42
N GLU A 258 4.57 -5.88 2.43
CA GLU A 258 3.15 -5.48 2.55
C GLU A 258 2.48 -5.40 1.18
N THR A 259 1.15 -5.31 1.19
CA THR A 259 0.35 -4.99 0.01
C THR A 259 -0.55 -3.80 0.29
N ASN A 260 -0.43 -2.78 -0.54
CA ASN A 260 -1.26 -1.58 -0.50
C ASN A 260 -2.50 -1.80 -1.37
N THR A 261 -3.68 -1.77 -0.77
CA THR A 261 -4.97 -1.96 -1.46
C THR A 261 -5.46 -0.71 -2.17
N GLN A 262 -4.85 0.44 -1.87
CA GLN A 262 -5.16 1.73 -2.47
C GLN A 262 -3.86 2.52 -2.68
N PRO A 263 -3.01 2.06 -3.63
CA PRO A 263 -1.72 2.68 -3.86
C PRO A 263 -1.86 4.11 -4.36
N GLY A 264 -0.82 4.93 -4.15
CA GLY A 264 -0.77 6.30 -4.63
C GLY A 264 -1.06 6.41 -6.13
N MET A 265 -1.85 7.43 -6.49
CA MET A 265 -2.33 7.68 -7.85
C MET A 265 -1.97 9.09 -8.32
N THR A 266 -0.83 9.64 -7.86
CA THR A 266 -0.26 10.83 -8.50
C THR A 266 0.45 10.44 -9.81
N PRO A 267 0.66 11.35 -10.76
CA PRO A 267 1.35 11.03 -12.03
C PRO A 267 2.76 10.43 -11.86
N THR A 268 3.40 10.67 -10.72
CA THR A 268 4.74 10.15 -10.36
C THR A 268 4.69 9.00 -9.35
N SER A 269 3.52 8.45 -9.09
CA SER A 269 3.37 7.29 -8.20
C SER A 269 3.70 5.99 -8.94
N LEU A 270 4.19 5.01 -8.20
CA LEU A 270 4.65 3.71 -8.73
C LEU A 270 3.58 2.96 -9.56
N THR A 271 2.33 2.96 -9.11
CA THR A 271 1.23 2.29 -9.83
C THR A 271 0.93 2.92 -11.19
N PRO A 272 0.75 4.26 -11.33
CA PRO A 272 0.64 4.90 -12.64
C PRO A 272 1.85 4.70 -13.54
N GLU A 273 3.08 4.71 -13.00
CA GLU A 273 4.29 4.45 -13.79
C GLU A 273 4.31 3.03 -14.35
N GLN A 274 3.97 2.02 -13.54
CA GLN A 274 3.87 0.63 -14.01
C GLN A 274 2.73 0.43 -15.00
N ALA A 275 1.58 1.07 -14.80
CA ALA A 275 0.48 1.07 -15.74
C ALA A 275 0.88 1.71 -17.09
N GLN A 276 1.63 2.81 -17.05
CA GLN A 276 2.17 3.45 -18.26
C GLN A 276 3.15 2.54 -19.00
N PHE A 277 4.03 1.84 -18.28
CA PHE A 277 4.92 0.83 -18.86
C PHE A 277 4.12 -0.30 -19.55
N ALA A 278 3.00 -0.71 -18.97
CA ALA A 278 2.08 -1.70 -19.55
C ALA A 278 1.19 -1.15 -20.68
N GLY A 279 1.31 0.14 -21.04
CA GLY A 279 0.59 0.77 -22.15
C GLY A 279 -0.68 1.53 -21.79
N TYR A 280 -1.00 1.68 -20.50
CA TYR A 280 -2.13 2.50 -20.03
C TYR A 280 -1.69 3.95 -19.86
N SER A 281 -2.40 4.91 -20.43
CA SER A 281 -2.28 6.30 -20.01
C SER A 281 -2.86 6.49 -18.60
N PHE A 282 -2.50 7.56 -17.89
CA PHE A 282 -3.07 7.83 -16.57
C PHE A 282 -4.60 7.97 -16.61
N GLY A 283 -5.14 8.62 -17.67
CA GLY A 283 -6.58 8.69 -17.90
C GLY A 283 -7.22 7.31 -18.11
N ALA A 284 -6.59 6.47 -18.94
CA ALA A 284 -7.06 5.11 -19.18
C ALA A 284 -7.05 4.25 -17.91
N LEU A 285 -6.04 4.39 -17.05
CA LEU A 285 -5.99 3.73 -15.74
C LEU A 285 -7.14 4.20 -14.83
N CYS A 286 -7.37 5.51 -14.73
CA CYS A 286 -8.46 6.07 -13.92
C CYS A 286 -9.84 5.62 -14.46
N ARG A 287 -10.02 5.61 -15.78
CA ARG A 287 -11.24 5.08 -16.43
C ARG A 287 -11.44 3.62 -16.08
N TRP A 288 -10.41 2.79 -16.25
CA TRP A 288 -10.49 1.35 -15.96
C TRP A 288 -10.92 1.11 -14.51
N LEU A 289 -10.36 1.85 -13.55
CA LEU A 289 -10.74 1.76 -12.15
C LEU A 289 -12.22 2.12 -11.90
N VAL A 290 -12.75 3.13 -12.61
CA VAL A 290 -14.17 3.51 -12.53
C VAL A 290 -15.05 2.43 -13.15
N GLU A 291 -14.66 1.86 -14.28
CA GLU A 291 -15.40 0.79 -14.96
C GLU A 291 -15.38 -0.53 -14.16
N ASP A 292 -14.31 -0.82 -13.41
CA ASP A 292 -14.20 -1.95 -12.47
C ASP A 292 -15.03 -1.76 -11.19
N ALA A 293 -15.41 -0.53 -10.86
CA ALA A 293 -16.07 -0.20 -9.59
C ALA A 293 -17.38 -0.97 -9.39
N SER A 294 -17.57 -1.50 -8.19
CA SER A 294 -18.79 -2.23 -7.80
C SER A 294 -19.02 -2.16 -6.29
N CYS A 295 -20.21 -2.59 -5.84
CA CYS A 295 -20.48 -2.97 -4.46
C CYS A 295 -20.24 -4.49 -4.26
N ASP A 296 -20.42 -4.95 -3.03
CA ASP A 296 -20.26 -6.35 -2.63
C ASP A 296 -18.82 -6.88 -2.89
N ARG A 297 -17.84 -6.01 -2.58
CA ARG A 297 -16.42 -6.28 -2.72
C ARG A 297 -15.82 -6.93 -1.46
#